data_721c8a264a950cf4744331d17b6f32c7
#
_entry.id   721c8a264a950cf4744331d17b6f32c7
#
_cell.length_a   1.000
_cell.length_b   1.000
_cell.length_c   1.000
_cell.angle_alpha   90.00
_cell.angle_beta   90.00
_cell.angle_gamma   90.00
#
_symmetry.space_group_name_H-M   'P 1'
#
loop_
_entity.id
_entity.type
_entity.pdbx_description
1 polymer ?
#
loop_
_entity_poly.entity_id
_entity_poly.type
_entity_poly.pdbx_seq_one_letter_code
_entity_poly.pdbx_strand_id
1 'polypeptide(L)'
;MATRLEEHLACLYAPTPQHPEAWIPAGVVAGLGADVCDRIGLRLHQALAEPVRHLVDAGGRRWRPGLVAEAIEVLGGDSERYGPMCAALELAHTGSLMVDDVQDDSPLRRGLPTAHGVFGVATALNAGTNAYFAMDRAIRMTLADDPLLGGALRDAFLAALRSAHAGQALDITGHHTEMEHAVATGDARQVLELVRLSHRLKSGAMPAAGFEFAALLTGAGEDLRQALVAFGEAVGTAYQITDDVADLTGVTHHGNSTKQVGEDVRNGKVTMPLAHAVTRLPADRLRDLWDVVRTPTASEQERADVRSALLDCGAATVCAQEADALLHRAWDRLEAVLPRSPRVQRLRDMAWRTVHGRTVA
;
A
#
# COMPACT_ATOMS: atom_id res chain seq x y z
N MET A 1 -19.66 8.84 1.97
CA MET A 1 -18.42 8.14 2.39
C MET A 1 -17.16 8.96 2.17
N ALA A 2 -16.87 9.48 0.98
CA ALA A 2 -15.64 10.27 0.74
C ALA A 2 -15.52 11.49 1.67
N THR A 3 -16.56 12.32 1.81
CA THR A 3 -16.54 13.52 2.67
C THR A 3 -16.23 13.20 4.13
N ARG A 4 -16.76 12.10 4.68
CA ARG A 4 -16.52 11.70 6.06
C ARG A 4 -15.11 11.14 6.30
N LEU A 5 -14.54 10.44 5.31
CA LEU A 5 -13.14 9.99 5.40
C LEU A 5 -12.19 11.19 5.48
N GLU A 6 -12.44 12.24 4.70
CA GLU A 6 -11.64 13.48 4.75
C GLU A 6 -11.77 14.20 6.09
N GLU A 7 -12.95 14.17 6.74
CA GLU A 7 -13.15 14.68 8.09
C GLU A 7 -12.31 13.90 9.12
N HIS A 8 -12.26 12.57 9.04
CA HIS A 8 -11.44 11.74 9.91
C HIS A 8 -9.94 11.92 9.65
N LEU A 9 -9.53 12.06 8.40
CA LEU A 9 -8.15 12.40 8.05
C LEU A 9 -7.75 13.76 8.64
N ALA A 10 -8.63 14.76 8.54
CA ALA A 10 -8.41 16.08 9.13
C ALA A 10 -8.40 16.06 10.67
N CYS A 11 -9.14 15.16 11.29
CA CYS A 11 -9.11 14.99 12.76
C CYS A 11 -7.76 14.44 13.24
N LEU A 12 -7.18 13.46 12.51
CA LEU A 12 -5.88 12.86 12.85
C LEU A 12 -4.70 13.76 12.44
N TYR A 13 -4.77 14.35 11.25
CA TYR A 13 -3.76 15.24 10.68
C TYR A 13 -4.45 16.52 10.19
N ALA A 14 -4.64 17.48 11.09
CA ALA A 14 -5.36 18.71 10.78
C ALA A 14 -4.66 19.55 9.69
N PRO A 15 -5.42 20.28 8.86
CA PRO A 15 -4.86 21.19 7.87
C PRO A 15 -4.25 22.47 8.48
N THR A 16 -4.47 22.70 9.79
CA THR A 16 -3.96 23.84 10.54
C THR A 16 -3.19 23.36 11.78
N PRO A 17 -2.27 24.17 12.31
CA PRO A 17 -1.53 23.82 13.51
C PRO A 17 -2.45 23.44 14.68
N GLN A 18 -2.10 22.32 15.32
CA GLN A 18 -2.79 21.80 16.52
C GLN A 18 -1.96 22.08 17.78
N HIS A 19 -2.61 22.02 18.95
CA HIS A 19 -1.91 22.01 20.22
C HIS A 19 -0.89 20.86 20.27
N PRO A 20 0.30 21.04 20.87
CA PRO A 20 1.36 20.00 20.87
C PRO A 20 0.93 18.63 21.38
N GLU A 21 -0.09 18.55 22.24
CA GLU A 21 -0.66 17.28 22.73
C GLU A 21 -1.21 16.37 21.62
N ALA A 22 -1.47 16.92 20.44
CA ALA A 22 -1.81 16.09 19.28
C ALA A 22 -0.65 15.18 18.84
N TRP A 23 0.59 15.52 19.21
CA TRP A 23 1.82 14.88 18.75
C TRP A 23 2.65 14.27 19.87
N ILE A 24 2.61 14.86 21.07
CA ILE A 24 3.41 14.46 22.22
C ILE A 24 2.53 14.26 23.45
N PRO A 25 2.92 13.38 24.39
CA PRO A 25 2.13 13.13 25.60
C PRO A 25 1.86 14.40 26.41
N ALA A 26 0.61 14.58 26.88
CA ALA A 26 0.18 15.74 27.64
C ALA A 26 1.10 16.07 28.84
N GLY A 27 1.59 15.06 29.54
CA GLY A 27 2.51 15.26 30.67
C GLY A 27 3.86 15.88 30.29
N VAL A 28 4.28 15.81 29.01
CA VAL A 28 5.51 16.45 28.52
C VAL A 28 5.28 17.94 28.26
N VAL A 29 4.05 18.30 27.88
CA VAL A 29 3.67 19.70 27.56
C VAL A 29 3.17 20.43 28.79
N ALA A 30 2.79 19.70 29.84
CA ALA A 30 2.30 20.28 31.09
C ALA A 30 3.34 21.24 31.69
N GLY A 31 2.92 22.46 31.97
CA GLY A 31 3.78 23.50 32.52
C GLY A 31 4.50 24.39 31.51
N LEU A 32 4.35 24.13 30.20
CA LEU A 32 4.80 25.05 29.16
C LEU A 32 3.84 26.25 29.05
N GLY A 33 4.39 27.45 28.84
CA GLY A 33 3.56 28.64 28.60
C GLY A 33 2.87 28.56 27.22
N ALA A 34 1.71 29.24 27.09
CA ALA A 34 0.90 29.25 25.88
C ALA A 34 1.71 29.59 24.62
N ASP A 35 2.52 30.67 24.69
CA ASP A 35 3.37 31.09 23.55
C ASP A 35 4.37 29.99 23.10
N VAL A 36 4.83 29.17 24.05
CA VAL A 36 5.75 28.06 23.75
C VAL A 36 4.97 26.93 23.11
N CYS A 37 3.78 26.61 23.64
CA CYS A 37 2.89 25.61 23.06
C CYS A 37 2.51 25.97 21.61
N ASP A 38 2.13 27.19 21.34
CA ASP A 38 1.77 27.65 20.00
C ASP A 38 2.93 27.52 19.01
N ARG A 39 4.14 27.93 19.44
CA ARG A 39 5.35 27.78 18.60
C ARG A 39 5.72 26.32 18.35
N ILE A 40 5.61 25.46 19.36
CA ILE A 40 5.85 24.02 19.20
C ILE A 40 4.78 23.41 18.30
N GLY A 41 3.50 23.73 18.51
CA GLY A 41 2.40 23.27 17.68
C GLY A 41 2.60 23.60 16.20
N LEU A 42 2.97 24.85 15.90
CA LEU A 42 3.29 25.28 14.54
C LEU A 42 4.46 24.48 13.92
N ARG A 43 5.56 24.32 14.67
CA ARG A 43 6.74 23.58 14.18
C ARG A 43 6.42 22.10 13.92
N LEU A 44 5.66 21.46 14.83
CA LEU A 44 5.25 20.08 14.67
C LEU A 44 4.31 19.92 13.48
N HIS A 45 3.41 20.87 13.28
CA HIS A 45 2.55 20.88 12.10
C HIS A 45 3.37 20.93 10.81
N GLN A 46 4.30 21.88 10.69
CA GLN A 46 5.17 22.04 9.52
C GLN A 46 6.07 20.82 9.26
N ALA A 47 6.54 20.16 10.34
CA ALA A 47 7.47 19.04 10.22
C ALA A 47 6.78 17.68 10.06
N LEU A 48 5.56 17.49 10.57
CA LEU A 48 4.86 16.20 10.60
C LEU A 48 3.56 16.19 9.79
N ALA A 49 2.73 17.26 9.91
CA ALA A 49 1.43 17.27 9.25
C ALA A 49 1.51 17.70 7.78
N GLU A 50 2.13 18.83 7.49
CA GLU A 50 2.19 19.37 6.12
C GLU A 50 2.80 18.39 5.11
N PRO A 51 3.93 17.68 5.40
CA PRO A 51 4.48 16.74 4.44
C PRO A 51 3.56 15.54 4.16
N VAL A 52 2.83 15.04 5.16
CA VAL A 52 1.85 13.96 4.97
C VAL A 52 0.63 14.47 4.21
N ARG A 53 0.12 15.66 4.59
CA ARG A 53 -1.02 16.27 3.91
C ARG A 53 -0.73 16.61 2.46
N HIS A 54 0.49 16.98 2.11
CA HIS A 54 0.88 17.19 0.71
C HIS A 54 0.45 16.03 -0.19
N LEU A 55 0.68 14.76 0.24
CA LEU A 55 0.25 13.59 -0.51
C LEU A 55 -1.20 13.16 -0.21
N VAL A 56 -1.68 13.35 1.02
CA VAL A 56 -3.08 13.04 1.35
C VAL A 56 -4.02 13.93 0.54
N ASP A 57 -3.77 15.24 0.50
CA ASP A 57 -4.62 16.20 -0.19
C ASP A 57 -4.55 16.10 -1.72
N ALA A 58 -3.46 15.54 -2.26
CA ALA A 58 -3.38 15.17 -3.67
C ALA A 58 -4.41 14.10 -4.07
N GLY A 59 -5.13 13.52 -3.11
CA GLY A 59 -6.16 12.51 -3.35
C GLY A 59 -5.60 11.10 -3.40
N GLY A 60 -6.19 10.28 -4.26
CA GLY A 60 -5.88 8.86 -4.40
C GLY A 60 -7.14 8.01 -4.41
N ARG A 61 -7.00 6.73 -4.70
CA ARG A 61 -8.16 5.82 -4.87
C ARG A 61 -8.89 5.49 -3.55
N ARG A 62 -8.25 5.75 -2.41
CA ARG A 62 -8.82 5.52 -1.06
C ARG A 62 -9.48 4.13 -0.90
N TRP A 63 -8.98 3.12 -1.62
CA TRP A 63 -9.62 1.81 -1.65
C TRP A 63 -9.46 1.04 -0.34
N ARG A 64 -8.31 1.20 0.37
CA ARG A 64 -8.05 0.50 1.63
C ARG A 64 -9.09 0.87 2.70
N PRO A 65 -9.25 2.15 3.08
CA PRO A 65 -10.29 2.53 4.02
C PRO A 65 -11.69 2.18 3.54
N GLY A 66 -11.95 2.27 2.23
CA GLY A 66 -13.24 1.93 1.65
C GLY A 66 -13.62 0.46 1.79
N LEU A 67 -12.70 -0.45 1.52
CA LEU A 67 -12.93 -1.90 1.66
C LEU A 67 -13.12 -2.30 3.13
N VAL A 68 -12.33 -1.72 4.05
CA VAL A 68 -12.46 -2.01 5.49
C VAL A 68 -13.81 -1.51 6.01
N ALA A 69 -14.22 -0.29 5.65
CA ALA A 69 -15.53 0.24 6.03
C ALA A 69 -16.68 -0.64 5.49
N GLU A 70 -16.61 -1.07 4.22
CA GLU A 70 -17.63 -1.96 3.65
C GLU A 70 -17.64 -3.35 4.33
N ALA A 71 -16.46 -3.90 4.70
CA ALA A 71 -16.37 -5.15 5.44
C ALA A 71 -17.03 -5.04 6.82
N ILE A 72 -16.79 -3.95 7.57
CA ILE A 72 -17.45 -3.68 8.84
C ILE A 72 -18.98 -3.67 8.67
N GLU A 73 -19.47 -3.00 7.64
CA GLU A 73 -20.92 -2.93 7.35
C GLU A 73 -21.52 -4.28 6.90
N VAL A 74 -20.77 -5.08 6.13
CA VAL A 74 -21.17 -6.46 5.76
C VAL A 74 -21.36 -7.31 6.99
N LEU A 75 -20.52 -7.11 8.01
CA LEU A 75 -20.56 -7.84 9.27
C LEU A 75 -21.57 -7.26 10.29
N GLY A 76 -22.34 -6.24 9.89
CA GLY A 76 -23.35 -5.61 10.75
C GLY A 76 -22.80 -4.59 11.75
N GLY A 77 -21.55 -4.18 11.60
CA GLY A 77 -20.95 -3.12 12.40
C GLY A 77 -21.26 -1.72 11.86
N ASP A 78 -20.83 -0.71 12.61
CA ASP A 78 -20.96 0.72 12.26
C ASP A 78 -19.61 1.26 11.77
N SER A 79 -19.42 1.34 10.46
CA SER A 79 -18.19 1.83 9.85
C SER A 79 -17.92 3.31 10.14
N GLU A 80 -18.95 4.09 10.48
CA GLU A 80 -18.82 5.50 10.83
C GLU A 80 -18.15 5.68 12.19
N ARG A 81 -18.56 4.90 13.17
CA ARG A 81 -17.92 4.86 14.49
C ARG A 81 -16.43 4.56 14.39
N TYR A 82 -16.04 3.69 13.45
CA TYR A 82 -14.64 3.26 13.25
C TYR A 82 -13.91 4.03 12.14
N GLY A 83 -14.50 5.12 11.64
CA GLY A 83 -13.94 5.99 10.62
C GLY A 83 -12.52 6.48 10.92
N PRO A 84 -12.17 6.89 12.17
CA PRO A 84 -10.81 7.27 12.50
C PRO A 84 -9.76 6.16 12.22
N MET A 85 -10.09 4.88 12.48
CA MET A 85 -9.18 3.77 12.19
C MET A 85 -9.05 3.52 10.69
N CYS A 86 -10.14 3.65 9.92
CA CYS A 86 -10.09 3.60 8.45
C CYS A 86 -9.20 4.73 7.88
N ALA A 87 -9.29 5.94 8.45
CA ALA A 87 -8.44 7.06 8.07
C ALA A 87 -6.97 6.83 8.45
N ALA A 88 -6.70 6.22 9.61
CA ALA A 88 -5.34 5.89 10.03
C ALA A 88 -4.66 4.85 9.13
N LEU A 89 -5.41 3.91 8.54
CA LEU A 89 -4.89 3.00 7.52
C LEU A 89 -4.42 3.76 6.26
N GLU A 90 -5.16 4.78 5.84
CA GLU A 90 -4.75 5.62 4.70
C GLU A 90 -3.54 6.49 5.04
N LEU A 91 -3.46 7.03 6.27
CA LEU A 91 -2.30 7.79 6.74
C LEU A 91 -1.05 6.92 6.79
N ALA A 92 -1.16 5.71 7.36
CA ALA A 92 -0.05 4.76 7.39
C ALA A 92 0.42 4.37 5.99
N HIS A 93 -0.52 4.14 5.06
CA HIS A 93 -0.18 3.90 3.66
C HIS A 93 0.46 5.12 2.99
N THR A 94 -0.05 6.32 3.22
CA THR A 94 0.56 7.55 2.68
C THR A 94 1.98 7.74 3.23
N GLY A 95 2.17 7.50 4.53
CA GLY A 95 3.51 7.51 5.14
C GLY A 95 4.46 6.49 4.52
N SER A 96 3.99 5.27 4.23
CA SER A 96 4.81 4.26 3.56
C SER A 96 5.20 4.67 2.14
N LEU A 97 4.31 5.34 1.40
CA LEU A 97 4.65 5.90 0.09
C LEU A 97 5.72 7.00 0.17
N MET A 98 5.68 7.85 1.20
CA MET A 98 6.71 8.88 1.40
C MET A 98 8.09 8.28 1.65
N VAL A 99 8.16 7.18 2.40
CA VAL A 99 9.41 6.46 2.67
C VAL A 99 9.89 5.72 1.41
N ASP A 100 8.98 5.06 0.71
CA ASP A 100 9.23 4.35 -0.55
C ASP A 100 9.77 5.31 -1.62
N ASP A 101 9.17 6.50 -1.77
CA ASP A 101 9.63 7.54 -2.70
C ASP A 101 11.07 8.00 -2.45
N VAL A 102 11.51 8.04 -1.19
CA VAL A 102 12.91 8.33 -0.85
C VAL A 102 13.83 7.18 -1.22
N GLN A 103 13.40 5.93 -0.98
CA GLN A 103 14.18 4.73 -1.25
C GLN A 103 14.36 4.49 -2.75
N ASP A 104 13.33 4.83 -3.54
CA ASP A 104 13.29 4.66 -5.00
C ASP A 104 13.78 5.90 -5.77
N ASP A 105 14.10 7.00 -5.07
CA ASP A 105 14.42 8.32 -5.65
C ASP A 105 13.34 8.77 -6.66
N SER A 106 12.07 8.54 -6.31
CA SER A 106 10.93 8.83 -7.18
C SER A 106 10.68 10.33 -7.27
N PRO A 107 10.58 10.92 -8.48
CA PRO A 107 10.36 12.37 -8.62
C PRO A 107 8.90 12.79 -8.41
N LEU A 108 7.94 11.89 -8.71
CA LEU A 108 6.51 12.18 -8.74
C LEU A 108 5.69 11.14 -7.98
N ARG A 109 4.69 11.61 -7.23
CA ARG A 109 3.67 10.78 -6.59
C ARG A 109 2.29 11.44 -6.69
N ARG A 110 1.28 10.70 -7.16
CA ARG A 110 -0.09 11.23 -7.35
C ARG A 110 -0.15 12.48 -8.24
N GLY A 111 0.79 12.62 -9.18
CA GLY A 111 0.90 13.76 -10.09
C GLY A 111 1.55 15.01 -9.50
N LEU A 112 2.01 14.95 -8.25
CA LEU A 112 2.77 16.01 -7.59
C LEU A 112 4.24 15.61 -7.37
N PRO A 113 5.15 16.58 -7.19
CA PRO A 113 6.49 16.29 -6.69
C PRO A 113 6.40 15.50 -5.37
N THR A 114 7.30 14.55 -5.17
CA THR A 114 7.34 13.74 -3.94
C THR A 114 7.63 14.59 -2.71
N ALA A 115 7.22 14.10 -1.53
CA ALA A 115 7.41 14.84 -0.27
C ALA A 115 8.88 15.16 0.00
N HIS A 116 9.82 14.25 -0.34
CA HIS A 116 11.26 14.53 -0.15
C HIS A 116 11.79 15.60 -1.13
N GLY A 117 11.21 15.71 -2.31
CA GLY A 117 11.56 16.79 -3.26
C GLY A 117 11.08 18.17 -2.80
N VAL A 118 9.97 18.23 -2.03
CA VAL A 118 9.40 19.50 -1.53
C VAL A 118 9.95 19.88 -0.16
N PHE A 119 10.01 18.94 0.79
CA PHE A 119 10.32 19.20 2.21
C PHE A 119 11.72 18.71 2.63
N GLY A 120 12.45 18.08 1.72
CA GLY A 120 13.73 17.45 1.99
C GLY A 120 13.60 16.04 2.59
N VAL A 121 14.66 15.24 2.38
CA VAL A 121 14.70 13.80 2.76
C VAL A 121 14.46 13.59 4.24
N ALA A 122 15.13 14.34 5.13
CA ALA A 122 15.02 14.16 6.58
C ALA A 122 13.58 14.40 7.07
N THR A 123 12.93 15.46 6.60
CA THR A 123 11.54 15.79 6.95
C THR A 123 10.57 14.74 6.41
N ALA A 124 10.73 14.34 5.14
CA ALA A 124 9.86 13.35 4.52
C ALA A 124 9.93 11.99 5.23
N LEU A 125 11.12 11.51 5.56
CA LEU A 125 11.31 10.26 6.30
C LEU A 125 10.68 10.32 7.70
N ASN A 126 10.94 11.42 8.45
CA ASN A 126 10.41 11.56 9.79
C ASN A 126 8.87 11.69 9.78
N ALA A 127 8.31 12.49 8.90
CA ALA A 127 6.86 12.65 8.78
C ALA A 127 6.17 11.36 8.28
N GLY A 128 6.75 10.69 7.27
CA GLY A 128 6.23 9.44 6.75
C GLY A 128 6.20 8.31 7.79
N THR A 129 7.29 8.15 8.55
CA THR A 129 7.34 7.16 9.64
C THR A 129 6.45 7.54 10.82
N ASN A 130 6.29 8.84 11.12
CA ASN A 130 5.35 9.31 12.14
C ASN A 130 3.90 8.95 11.79
N ALA A 131 3.53 8.94 10.52
CA ALA A 131 2.17 8.61 10.10
C ALA A 131 1.73 7.18 10.47
N TYR A 132 2.65 6.26 10.72
CA TYR A 132 2.33 4.91 11.23
C TYR A 132 1.69 4.96 12.62
N PHE A 133 2.03 5.93 13.45
CA PHE A 133 1.48 6.08 14.79
C PHE A 133 0.06 6.67 14.81
N ALA A 134 -0.47 7.12 13.67
CA ALA A 134 -1.86 7.57 13.56
C ALA A 134 -2.86 6.49 14.01
N MET A 135 -2.52 5.20 13.82
CA MET A 135 -3.38 4.09 14.24
C MET A 135 -3.54 4.02 15.76
N ASP A 136 -2.45 4.17 16.52
CA ASP A 136 -2.56 4.19 18.00
C ASP A 136 -3.46 5.34 18.47
N ARG A 137 -3.31 6.52 17.86
CA ARG A 137 -4.17 7.67 18.15
C ARG A 137 -5.63 7.38 17.80
N ALA A 138 -5.92 6.81 16.64
CA ALA A 138 -7.28 6.46 16.22
C ALA A 138 -7.93 5.43 17.17
N ILE A 139 -7.18 4.40 17.60
CA ILE A 139 -7.64 3.39 18.55
C ILE A 139 -7.98 4.04 19.90
N ARG A 140 -7.09 4.91 20.45
CA ARG A 140 -7.35 5.63 21.70
C ARG A 140 -8.59 6.51 21.64
N MET A 141 -8.82 7.18 20.51
CA MET A 141 -10.00 8.04 20.31
C MET A 141 -11.31 7.23 20.25
N THR A 142 -11.26 6.03 19.69
CA THR A 142 -12.46 5.25 19.35
C THR A 142 -12.80 4.20 20.41
N LEU A 143 -11.78 3.64 21.09
CA LEU A 143 -11.88 2.50 22.01
C LEU A 143 -11.27 2.81 23.38
N ALA A 144 -11.46 4.03 23.87
CA ALA A 144 -10.97 4.40 25.21
C ALA A 144 -11.51 3.49 26.31
N ASP A 145 -12.77 3.03 26.16
CA ASP A 145 -13.50 2.20 27.12
C ASP A 145 -13.27 0.68 26.91
N ASP A 146 -12.56 0.28 25.86
CA ASP A 146 -12.24 -1.14 25.57
C ASP A 146 -10.75 -1.35 25.32
N PRO A 147 -9.93 -1.35 26.36
CA PRO A 147 -8.49 -1.50 26.24
C PRO A 147 -8.05 -2.88 25.73
N LEU A 148 -8.85 -3.93 25.91
CA LEU A 148 -8.53 -5.27 25.43
C LEU A 148 -8.66 -5.34 23.91
N LEU A 149 -9.76 -4.87 23.36
CA LEU A 149 -9.97 -4.76 21.92
C LEU A 149 -8.94 -3.81 21.30
N GLY A 150 -8.69 -2.65 21.93
CA GLY A 150 -7.65 -1.71 21.52
C GLY A 150 -6.26 -2.35 21.49
N GLY A 151 -5.95 -3.23 22.43
CA GLY A 151 -4.72 -4.04 22.45
C GLY A 151 -4.62 -4.97 21.27
N ALA A 152 -5.65 -5.77 21.01
CA ALA A 152 -5.70 -6.71 19.90
C ALA A 152 -5.52 -6.02 18.53
N LEU A 153 -6.15 -4.86 18.34
CA LEU A 153 -6.00 -4.07 17.11
C LEU A 153 -4.57 -3.51 16.94
N ARG A 154 -3.93 -3.07 18.03
CA ARG A 154 -2.52 -2.64 17.98
C ARG A 154 -1.60 -3.80 17.60
N ASP A 155 -1.80 -4.97 18.18
CA ASP A 155 -1.00 -6.16 17.90
C ASP A 155 -1.13 -6.58 16.43
N ALA A 156 -2.36 -6.61 15.89
CA ALA A 156 -2.61 -6.90 14.48
C ALA A 156 -1.95 -5.84 13.56
N PHE A 157 -2.06 -4.56 13.89
CA PHE A 157 -1.43 -3.49 13.13
C PHE A 157 0.10 -3.56 13.14
N LEU A 158 0.70 -3.79 14.31
CA LEU A 158 2.15 -3.92 14.43
C LEU A 158 2.69 -5.16 13.72
N ALA A 159 1.95 -6.26 13.74
CA ALA A 159 2.29 -7.47 12.96
C ALA A 159 2.28 -7.16 11.46
N ALA A 160 1.27 -6.44 10.96
CA ALA A 160 1.20 -6.02 9.57
C ALA A 160 2.33 -5.06 9.18
N LEU A 161 2.67 -4.09 10.04
CA LEU A 161 3.80 -3.18 9.81
C LEU A 161 5.12 -3.95 9.70
N ARG A 162 5.38 -4.90 10.61
CA ARG A 162 6.58 -5.75 10.55
C ARG A 162 6.64 -6.54 9.25
N SER A 163 5.51 -7.14 8.84
CA SER A 163 5.42 -7.88 7.59
C SER A 163 5.67 -6.97 6.39
N ALA A 164 5.04 -5.78 6.35
CA ALA A 164 5.24 -4.82 5.26
C ALA A 164 6.70 -4.35 5.16
N HIS A 165 7.37 -4.10 6.29
CA HIS A 165 8.78 -3.74 6.31
C HIS A 165 9.69 -4.90 5.88
N ALA A 166 9.36 -6.15 6.24
CA ALA A 166 10.09 -7.31 5.73
C ALA A 166 9.92 -7.46 4.21
N GLY A 167 8.70 -7.25 3.69
CA GLY A 167 8.44 -7.23 2.25
C GLY A 167 9.21 -6.10 1.54
N GLN A 168 9.24 -4.90 2.12
CA GLN A 168 10.03 -3.78 1.59
C GLN A 168 11.53 -4.07 1.61
N ALA A 169 12.05 -4.73 2.65
CA ALA A 169 13.44 -5.12 2.71
C ALA A 169 13.82 -6.11 1.59
N LEU A 170 12.94 -7.08 1.31
CA LEU A 170 13.12 -7.99 0.16
C LEU A 170 13.07 -7.26 -1.18
N ASP A 171 12.17 -6.30 -1.32
CA ASP A 171 12.05 -5.48 -2.53
C ASP A 171 13.31 -4.62 -2.77
N ILE A 172 13.85 -3.98 -1.71
CA ILE A 172 15.10 -3.20 -1.77
C ILE A 172 16.32 -4.08 -2.05
N THR A 173 16.42 -5.25 -1.40
CA THR A 173 17.52 -6.19 -1.61
C THR A 173 17.48 -6.74 -3.04
N GLY A 174 16.26 -6.83 -3.61
CA GLY A 174 16.00 -7.38 -4.93
C GLY A 174 16.14 -8.92 -4.97
N HIS A 175 15.83 -9.48 -6.13
CA HIS A 175 15.88 -10.92 -6.39
C HIS A 175 16.85 -11.22 -7.55
N HIS A 176 17.97 -10.49 -7.59
CA HIS A 176 18.90 -10.54 -8.72
C HIS A 176 19.57 -11.90 -8.86
N THR A 177 19.99 -12.52 -7.76
CA THR A 177 20.63 -13.86 -7.77
C THR A 177 19.69 -14.92 -8.33
N GLU A 178 18.43 -14.90 -7.91
CA GLU A 178 17.41 -15.84 -8.38
C GLU A 178 17.03 -15.58 -9.83
N MET A 179 17.00 -14.31 -10.24
CA MET A 179 16.77 -13.95 -11.64
C MET A 179 17.92 -14.35 -12.53
N GLU A 180 19.17 -14.17 -12.12
CA GLU A 180 20.36 -14.65 -12.84
C GLU A 180 20.32 -16.18 -13.02
N HIS A 181 19.97 -16.91 -11.98
CA HIS A 181 19.77 -18.34 -12.07
C HIS A 181 18.66 -18.71 -13.07
N ALA A 182 17.53 -18.01 -13.00
CA ALA A 182 16.40 -18.23 -13.90
C ALA A 182 16.74 -17.93 -15.37
N VAL A 183 17.50 -16.86 -15.64
CA VAL A 183 18.02 -16.52 -16.98
C VAL A 183 18.97 -17.59 -17.50
N ALA A 184 19.83 -18.13 -16.65
CA ALA A 184 20.80 -19.14 -17.03
C ALA A 184 20.19 -20.52 -17.30
N THR A 185 19.13 -20.89 -16.56
CA THR A 185 18.54 -22.24 -16.59
C THR A 185 17.19 -22.35 -17.28
N GLY A 186 16.47 -21.23 -17.46
CA GLY A 186 15.07 -21.20 -17.88
C GLY A 186 14.06 -21.60 -16.79
N ASP A 187 14.51 -21.77 -15.53
CA ASP A 187 13.66 -22.15 -14.40
C ASP A 187 13.25 -20.93 -13.56
N ALA A 188 12.00 -20.50 -13.73
CA ALA A 188 11.43 -19.34 -13.05
C ALA A 188 10.88 -19.61 -11.65
N ARG A 189 10.84 -20.87 -11.17
CA ARG A 189 10.09 -21.25 -9.95
C ARG A 189 10.52 -20.45 -8.75
N GLN A 190 11.83 -20.40 -8.47
CA GLN A 190 12.36 -19.72 -7.28
C GLN A 190 12.15 -18.21 -7.32
N VAL A 191 12.44 -17.55 -8.43
CA VAL A 191 12.24 -16.10 -8.56
C VAL A 191 10.77 -15.72 -8.43
N LEU A 192 9.85 -16.50 -9.02
CA LEU A 192 8.40 -16.27 -8.88
C LEU A 192 7.91 -16.43 -7.44
N GLU A 193 8.41 -17.45 -6.71
CA GLU A 193 8.07 -17.64 -5.29
C GLU A 193 8.50 -16.44 -4.43
N LEU A 194 9.71 -15.93 -4.64
CA LEU A 194 10.24 -14.82 -3.86
C LEU A 194 9.56 -13.48 -4.19
N VAL A 195 9.29 -13.21 -5.47
CA VAL A 195 8.53 -12.01 -5.86
C VAL A 195 7.12 -12.07 -5.27
N ARG A 196 6.44 -13.24 -5.33
CA ARG A 196 5.12 -13.40 -4.68
C ARG A 196 5.18 -13.19 -3.17
N LEU A 197 6.22 -13.69 -2.50
CA LEU A 197 6.40 -13.47 -1.07
C LEU A 197 6.57 -11.97 -0.76
N SER A 198 7.41 -11.27 -1.54
CA SER A 198 7.59 -9.82 -1.39
C SER A 198 6.26 -9.08 -1.55
N HIS A 199 5.46 -9.40 -2.56
CA HIS A 199 4.14 -8.80 -2.78
C HIS A 199 3.16 -9.07 -1.63
N ARG A 200 3.11 -10.31 -1.13
CA ARG A 200 2.27 -10.67 0.03
C ARG A 200 2.64 -9.87 1.27
N LEU A 201 3.93 -9.76 1.54
CA LEU A 201 4.43 -9.05 2.72
C LEU A 201 4.30 -7.54 2.56
N LYS A 202 4.79 -6.96 1.45
CA LYS A 202 4.81 -5.51 1.21
C LYS A 202 3.39 -4.95 1.05
N SER A 203 2.59 -5.56 0.18
CA SER A 203 1.31 -5.00 -0.27
C SER A 203 0.08 -5.74 0.27
N GLY A 204 0.20 -7.03 0.64
CA GLY A 204 -0.87 -7.85 1.18
C GLY A 204 -1.10 -7.64 2.68
N ALA A 205 -0.05 -7.42 3.48
CA ALA A 205 -0.15 -7.39 4.94
C ALA A 205 -1.08 -6.29 5.50
N MET A 206 -1.03 -5.08 4.96
CA MET A 206 -1.87 -3.98 5.46
C MET A 206 -3.37 -4.15 5.14
N PRO A 207 -3.79 -4.56 3.93
CA PRO A 207 -5.18 -4.93 3.70
C PRO A 207 -5.63 -6.12 4.55
N ALA A 208 -4.78 -7.13 4.76
CA ALA A 208 -5.08 -8.23 5.68
C ALA A 208 -5.43 -7.74 7.09
N ALA A 209 -4.60 -6.86 7.66
CA ALA A 209 -4.87 -6.24 8.96
C ALA A 209 -6.16 -5.39 8.95
N GLY A 210 -6.44 -4.67 7.87
CA GLY A 210 -7.69 -3.91 7.74
C GLY A 210 -8.93 -4.81 7.81
N PHE A 211 -8.91 -5.97 7.16
CA PHE A 211 -9.98 -6.96 7.24
C PHE A 211 -10.01 -7.67 8.61
N GLU A 212 -8.86 -7.89 9.24
CA GLU A 212 -8.79 -8.36 10.63
C GLU A 212 -9.42 -7.35 11.60
N PHE A 213 -9.23 -6.05 11.38
CA PHE A 213 -9.91 -5.01 12.15
C PHE A 213 -11.43 -5.11 12.01
N ALA A 214 -11.94 -5.28 10.78
CA ALA A 214 -13.37 -5.46 10.58
C ALA A 214 -13.91 -6.67 11.38
N ALA A 215 -13.19 -7.78 11.39
CA ALA A 215 -13.56 -8.97 12.16
C ALA A 215 -13.52 -8.72 13.68
N LEU A 216 -12.44 -8.12 14.20
CA LEU A 216 -12.30 -7.85 15.63
C LEU A 216 -13.35 -6.84 16.14
N LEU A 217 -13.58 -5.76 15.39
CA LEU A 217 -14.54 -4.71 15.74
C LEU A 217 -16.00 -5.19 15.74
N THR A 218 -16.29 -6.23 15.01
CA THR A 218 -17.65 -6.80 14.92
C THR A 218 -17.83 -8.10 15.71
N GLY A 219 -16.76 -8.57 16.38
CA GLY A 219 -16.81 -9.82 17.15
C GLY A 219 -17.00 -11.07 16.28
N ALA A 220 -16.49 -11.05 15.04
CA ALA A 220 -16.57 -12.19 14.13
C ALA A 220 -15.84 -13.42 14.70
N GLY A 221 -16.42 -14.61 14.48
CA GLY A 221 -15.79 -15.87 14.88
C GLY A 221 -14.50 -16.15 14.10
N GLU A 222 -13.70 -17.08 14.63
CA GLU A 222 -12.32 -17.34 14.13
C GLU A 222 -12.28 -17.72 12.64
N ASP A 223 -13.17 -18.61 12.18
CA ASP A 223 -13.20 -19.05 10.77
C ASP A 223 -13.46 -17.88 9.81
N LEU A 224 -14.40 -16.99 10.18
CA LEU A 224 -14.71 -15.80 9.40
C LEU A 224 -13.55 -14.78 9.45
N ARG A 225 -12.92 -14.60 10.61
CA ARG A 225 -11.75 -13.76 10.77
C ARG A 225 -10.60 -14.22 9.85
N GLN A 226 -10.29 -15.51 9.85
CA GLN A 226 -9.24 -16.07 9.00
C GLN A 226 -9.56 -15.91 7.50
N ALA A 227 -10.81 -16.11 7.10
CA ALA A 227 -11.24 -15.92 5.72
C ALA A 227 -11.13 -14.44 5.28
N LEU A 228 -11.49 -13.50 6.15
CA LEU A 228 -11.37 -12.05 5.92
C LEU A 228 -9.89 -11.64 5.77
N VAL A 229 -9.03 -12.10 6.67
CA VAL A 229 -7.58 -11.83 6.62
C VAL A 229 -6.98 -12.36 5.32
N ALA A 230 -7.30 -13.60 4.95
CA ALA A 230 -6.83 -14.21 3.70
C ALA A 230 -7.33 -13.46 2.46
N PHE A 231 -8.57 -12.96 2.49
CA PHE A 231 -9.11 -12.15 1.40
C PHE A 231 -8.41 -10.79 1.30
N GLY A 232 -8.17 -10.11 2.42
CA GLY A 232 -7.42 -8.85 2.44
C GLY A 232 -5.99 -9.01 1.89
N GLU A 233 -5.29 -10.08 2.30
CA GLU A 233 -3.96 -10.43 1.77
C GLU A 233 -4.02 -10.63 0.24
N ALA A 234 -5.01 -11.39 -0.24
CA ALA A 234 -5.18 -11.66 -1.67
C ALA A 234 -5.45 -10.38 -2.47
N VAL A 235 -6.31 -9.47 -1.96
CA VAL A 235 -6.57 -8.17 -2.61
C VAL A 235 -5.30 -7.33 -2.71
N GLY A 236 -4.52 -7.22 -1.64
CA GLY A 236 -3.29 -6.44 -1.64
C GLY A 236 -2.20 -7.04 -2.54
N THR A 237 -2.07 -8.37 -2.55
CA THR A 237 -1.12 -9.09 -3.40
C THR A 237 -1.49 -8.97 -4.88
N ALA A 238 -2.76 -9.21 -5.23
CA ALA A 238 -3.27 -9.07 -6.59
C ALA A 238 -3.13 -7.62 -7.09
N TYR A 239 -3.37 -6.64 -6.21
CA TYR A 239 -3.14 -5.23 -6.52
C TYR A 239 -1.68 -4.95 -6.89
N GLN A 240 -0.70 -5.53 -6.15
CA GLN A 240 0.72 -5.34 -6.48
C GLN A 240 1.09 -6.00 -7.81
N ILE A 241 0.60 -7.21 -8.08
CA ILE A 241 0.83 -7.87 -9.38
C ILE A 241 0.33 -6.99 -10.54
N THR A 242 -0.83 -6.34 -10.39
CA THR A 242 -1.35 -5.42 -11.42
C THR A 242 -0.63 -4.07 -11.42
N ASP A 243 0.00 -3.67 -10.32
CA ASP A 243 0.85 -2.47 -10.25
C ASP A 243 2.12 -2.64 -11.06
N ASP A 244 2.79 -3.80 -10.96
CA ASP A 244 3.96 -4.14 -11.76
C ASP A 244 3.66 -4.10 -13.27
N VAL A 245 2.47 -4.56 -13.68
CA VAL A 245 2.02 -4.46 -15.09
C VAL A 245 1.74 -3.01 -15.49
N ALA A 246 1.10 -2.26 -14.60
CA ALA A 246 0.77 -0.86 -14.85
C ALA A 246 2.01 0.04 -14.94
N ASP A 247 3.12 -0.32 -14.28
CA ASP A 247 4.40 0.37 -14.43
C ASP A 247 4.95 0.29 -15.86
N LEU A 248 4.73 -0.83 -16.58
CA LEU A 248 5.17 -1.00 -17.96
C LEU A 248 4.43 -0.07 -18.93
N THR A 249 3.14 0.20 -18.68
CA THR A 249 2.26 0.95 -19.60
C THR A 249 2.03 2.40 -19.16
N GLY A 250 2.28 2.69 -17.90
CA GLY A 250 1.95 3.96 -17.26
C GLY A 250 0.50 4.01 -16.75
N VAL A 251 0.28 4.85 -15.75
CA VAL A 251 -1.05 5.13 -15.20
C VAL A 251 -1.34 6.61 -15.34
N THR A 252 -2.42 6.93 -16.03
CA THR A 252 -2.90 8.31 -16.17
C THR A 252 -4.16 8.52 -15.34
N HIS A 253 -4.29 9.72 -14.77
CA HIS A 253 -5.51 10.18 -14.12
C HIS A 253 -5.88 11.55 -14.70
N HIS A 254 -7.06 11.65 -15.30
CA HIS A 254 -7.48 12.85 -16.03
C HIS A 254 -6.45 13.35 -17.06
N GLY A 255 -5.79 12.42 -17.76
CA GLY A 255 -4.79 12.74 -18.79
C GLY A 255 -3.39 13.08 -18.28
N ASN A 256 -3.17 13.13 -16.96
CA ASN A 256 -1.86 13.39 -16.36
C ASN A 256 -1.24 12.09 -15.83
N SER A 257 0.05 11.88 -16.07
CA SER A 257 0.79 10.76 -15.48
C SER A 257 0.83 10.92 -13.96
N THR A 258 0.46 9.85 -13.24
CA THR A 258 0.48 9.83 -11.77
C THR A 258 1.79 9.30 -11.18
N LYS A 259 2.59 8.59 -12.01
CA LYS A 259 3.89 7.98 -11.70
C LYS A 259 4.74 7.99 -12.97
N GLN A 260 6.05 7.98 -12.85
CA GLN A 260 6.93 7.82 -14.01
C GLN A 260 6.78 6.40 -14.59
N VAL A 261 6.67 6.29 -15.91
CA VAL A 261 6.54 5.00 -16.60
C VAL A 261 7.88 4.25 -16.59
N GLY A 262 7.86 2.95 -16.27
CA GLY A 262 9.04 2.09 -16.27
C GLY A 262 10.00 2.39 -15.12
N GLU A 263 9.50 2.90 -13.99
CA GLU A 263 10.29 3.17 -12.80
C GLU A 263 10.93 1.90 -12.25
N ASP A 264 10.22 0.77 -12.27
CA ASP A 264 10.73 -0.52 -11.81
C ASP A 264 11.89 -1.02 -12.69
N VAL A 265 11.78 -0.88 -14.01
CA VAL A 265 12.88 -1.23 -14.95
C VAL A 265 14.08 -0.33 -14.74
N ARG A 266 13.88 0.98 -14.52
CA ARG A 266 14.94 1.94 -14.24
C ARG A 266 15.67 1.64 -12.94
N ASN A 267 14.95 1.20 -11.92
CA ASN A 267 15.48 0.87 -10.60
C ASN A 267 16.03 -0.57 -10.52
N GLY A 268 16.06 -1.31 -11.64
CA GLY A 268 16.60 -2.67 -11.70
C GLY A 268 15.76 -3.70 -10.94
N LYS A 269 14.46 -3.44 -10.71
CA LYS A 269 13.59 -4.32 -9.93
C LYS A 269 13.20 -5.58 -10.70
N VAL A 270 13.22 -6.71 -10.01
CA VAL A 270 12.69 -7.98 -10.53
C VAL A 270 11.20 -8.05 -10.22
N THR A 271 10.39 -7.71 -11.22
CA THR A 271 8.92 -7.67 -11.12
C THR A 271 8.26 -8.96 -11.60
N MET A 272 6.96 -9.13 -11.31
CA MET A 272 6.20 -10.30 -11.79
C MET A 272 6.24 -10.45 -13.32
N PRO A 273 6.04 -9.41 -14.17
CA PRO A 273 6.18 -9.54 -15.61
C PRO A 273 7.57 -10.03 -16.03
N LEU A 274 8.64 -9.52 -15.42
CA LEU A 274 10.00 -9.95 -15.74
C LEU A 274 10.25 -11.41 -15.35
N ALA A 275 9.79 -11.84 -14.17
CA ALA A 275 9.90 -13.23 -13.72
C ALA A 275 9.11 -14.19 -14.61
N HIS A 276 7.91 -13.79 -15.09
CA HIS A 276 7.13 -14.59 -16.05
C HIS A 276 7.74 -14.61 -17.45
N ALA A 277 8.52 -13.61 -17.84
CA ALA A 277 9.19 -13.58 -19.13
C ALA A 277 10.23 -14.70 -19.30
N VAL A 278 10.77 -15.23 -18.20
CA VAL A 278 11.76 -16.34 -18.19
C VAL A 278 11.30 -17.54 -19.02
N THR A 279 10.04 -17.91 -18.92
CA THR A 279 9.48 -19.06 -19.66
C THR A 279 8.80 -18.69 -20.99
N ARG A 280 8.89 -17.40 -21.39
CA ARG A 280 8.14 -16.88 -22.53
C ARG A 280 9.03 -16.31 -23.64
N LEU A 281 10.23 -15.89 -23.28
CA LEU A 281 11.20 -15.36 -24.23
C LEU A 281 12.28 -16.39 -24.57
N PRO A 282 12.83 -16.33 -25.79
CA PRO A 282 14.06 -17.04 -26.10
C PRO A 282 15.19 -16.66 -25.15
N ALA A 283 16.06 -17.63 -24.82
CA ALA A 283 17.09 -17.45 -23.79
C ALA A 283 18.09 -16.31 -24.07
N ASP A 284 18.46 -16.10 -25.32
CA ASP A 284 19.28 -14.99 -25.77
C ASP A 284 18.57 -13.64 -25.54
N ARG A 285 17.32 -13.51 -25.98
CA ARG A 285 16.54 -12.30 -25.78
C ARG A 285 16.31 -11.98 -24.31
N LEU A 286 15.99 -12.99 -23.48
CA LEU A 286 15.83 -12.81 -22.04
C LEU A 286 17.14 -12.30 -21.39
N ARG A 287 18.28 -12.83 -21.81
CA ARG A 287 19.59 -12.40 -21.32
C ARG A 287 19.84 -10.94 -21.65
N ASP A 288 19.60 -10.52 -22.90
CA ASP A 288 19.77 -9.14 -23.34
C ASP A 288 18.90 -8.19 -22.51
N LEU A 289 17.62 -8.56 -22.25
CA LEU A 289 16.73 -7.75 -21.41
C LEU A 289 17.21 -7.66 -19.97
N TRP A 290 17.66 -8.78 -19.40
CA TRP A 290 18.18 -8.80 -18.04
C TRP A 290 19.43 -7.95 -17.90
N ASP A 291 20.31 -7.96 -18.89
CA ASP A 291 21.50 -7.11 -18.92
C ASP A 291 21.14 -5.62 -18.91
N VAL A 292 20.08 -5.21 -19.59
CA VAL A 292 19.58 -3.83 -19.55
C VAL A 292 19.00 -3.50 -18.17
N VAL A 293 18.15 -4.36 -17.61
CA VAL A 293 17.48 -4.11 -16.30
C VAL A 293 18.53 -3.92 -15.18
N ARG A 294 19.57 -4.77 -15.13
CA ARG A 294 20.62 -4.68 -14.11
C ARG A 294 21.66 -3.58 -14.35
N THR A 295 21.58 -2.84 -15.48
CA THR A 295 22.55 -1.79 -15.84
C THR A 295 21.99 -0.41 -15.51
N PRO A 296 22.50 0.27 -14.45
CA PRO A 296 21.99 1.59 -14.04
C PRO A 296 22.12 2.66 -15.13
N THR A 297 23.12 2.53 -16.01
CA THR A 297 23.43 3.48 -17.08
C THR A 297 22.71 3.17 -18.40
N ALA A 298 21.80 2.19 -18.44
CA ALA A 298 21.01 1.89 -19.63
C ALA A 298 20.22 3.12 -20.09
N SER A 299 20.15 3.31 -21.39
CA SER A 299 19.42 4.42 -22.00
C SER A 299 17.91 4.25 -21.87
N GLU A 300 17.15 5.35 -21.98
CA GLU A 300 15.68 5.28 -21.95
C GLU A 300 15.13 4.45 -23.13
N GLN A 301 15.80 4.44 -24.28
CA GLN A 301 15.40 3.61 -25.41
C GLN A 301 15.55 2.12 -25.07
N GLU A 302 16.66 1.68 -24.51
CA GLU A 302 16.88 0.30 -24.07
C GLU A 302 15.83 -0.13 -23.04
N ARG A 303 15.50 0.74 -22.07
CA ARG A 303 14.44 0.50 -21.09
C ARG A 303 13.04 0.41 -21.73
N ALA A 304 12.76 1.25 -22.73
CA ALA A 304 11.52 1.18 -23.49
C ALA A 304 11.40 -0.14 -24.27
N ASP A 305 12.52 -0.64 -24.83
CA ASP A 305 12.57 -1.93 -25.52
C ASP A 305 12.31 -3.10 -24.57
N VAL A 306 12.81 -3.02 -23.32
CA VAL A 306 12.49 -3.98 -22.25
C VAL A 306 10.98 -3.98 -21.97
N ARG A 307 10.39 -2.81 -21.75
CA ARG A 307 8.94 -2.70 -21.47
C ARG A 307 8.10 -3.29 -22.59
N SER A 308 8.43 -2.94 -23.85
CA SER A 308 7.74 -3.50 -25.02
C SER A 308 7.85 -5.02 -25.06
N ALA A 309 9.04 -5.58 -24.88
CA ALA A 309 9.25 -7.03 -24.92
C ALA A 309 8.48 -7.77 -23.81
N LEU A 310 8.38 -7.19 -22.59
CA LEU A 310 7.59 -7.75 -21.48
C LEU A 310 6.08 -7.73 -21.77
N LEU A 311 5.60 -6.72 -22.48
CA LEU A 311 4.21 -6.67 -22.94
C LEU A 311 3.95 -7.66 -24.08
N ASP A 312 4.81 -7.69 -25.07
CA ASP A 312 4.66 -8.50 -26.30
C ASP A 312 4.76 -10.01 -26.03
N CYS A 313 5.58 -10.45 -25.06
CA CYS A 313 5.71 -11.86 -24.71
C CYS A 313 4.50 -12.42 -23.94
N GLY A 314 3.49 -11.60 -23.63
CA GLY A 314 2.28 -11.99 -22.91
C GLY A 314 2.46 -12.20 -21.41
N ALA A 315 3.58 -11.74 -20.82
CA ALA A 315 3.80 -11.80 -19.37
C ALA A 315 2.72 -11.02 -18.59
N ALA A 316 2.30 -9.85 -19.10
CA ALA A 316 1.22 -9.05 -18.52
C ALA A 316 -0.11 -9.82 -18.43
N THR A 317 -0.44 -10.61 -19.44
CA THR A 317 -1.66 -11.44 -19.45
C THR A 317 -1.61 -12.51 -18.35
N VAL A 318 -0.44 -13.14 -18.14
CA VAL A 318 -0.29 -14.15 -17.08
C VAL A 318 -0.38 -13.50 -15.69
N CYS A 319 0.22 -12.32 -15.51
CA CYS A 319 0.08 -11.55 -14.26
C CYS A 319 -1.40 -11.25 -13.97
N ALA A 320 -2.17 -10.79 -14.95
CA ALA A 320 -3.60 -10.54 -14.79
C ALA A 320 -4.38 -11.81 -14.42
N GLN A 321 -4.11 -12.94 -15.07
CA GLN A 321 -4.72 -14.24 -14.75
C GLN A 321 -4.35 -14.72 -13.35
N GLU A 322 -3.11 -14.50 -12.90
CA GLU A 322 -2.66 -14.85 -11.56
C GLU A 322 -3.36 -14.00 -10.50
N ALA A 323 -3.47 -12.68 -10.71
CA ALA A 323 -4.20 -11.77 -9.84
C ALA A 323 -5.67 -12.17 -9.71
N ASP A 324 -6.34 -12.48 -10.83
CA ASP A 324 -7.72 -12.99 -10.86
C ASP A 324 -7.87 -14.29 -10.07
N ALA A 325 -6.99 -15.24 -10.30
CA ALA A 325 -7.05 -16.53 -9.62
C ALA A 325 -6.85 -16.41 -8.10
N LEU A 326 -6.01 -15.46 -7.66
CA LEU A 326 -5.85 -15.14 -6.23
C LEU A 326 -7.15 -14.61 -5.63
N LEU A 327 -7.77 -13.63 -6.28
CA LEU A 327 -9.01 -13.04 -5.81
C LEU A 327 -10.15 -14.05 -5.75
N HIS A 328 -10.35 -14.84 -6.81
CA HIS A 328 -11.43 -15.83 -6.86
C HIS A 328 -11.28 -16.87 -5.75
N ARG A 329 -10.10 -17.47 -5.59
CA ARG A 329 -9.85 -18.46 -4.53
C ARG A 329 -10.10 -17.91 -3.11
N ALA A 330 -9.68 -16.67 -2.87
CA ALA A 330 -9.88 -16.05 -1.56
C ALA A 330 -11.35 -15.65 -1.35
N TRP A 331 -12.03 -15.17 -2.40
CA TRP A 331 -13.44 -14.83 -2.35
C TRP A 331 -14.32 -16.05 -2.11
N ASP A 332 -14.14 -17.14 -2.82
CA ASP A 332 -14.92 -18.37 -2.67
C ASP A 332 -14.89 -18.89 -1.23
N ARG A 333 -13.73 -18.81 -0.57
CA ARG A 333 -13.57 -19.16 0.85
C ARG A 333 -14.30 -18.19 1.78
N LEU A 334 -14.21 -16.89 1.49
CA LEU A 334 -14.86 -15.87 2.29
C LEU A 334 -16.37 -15.92 2.14
N GLU A 335 -16.87 -16.03 0.91
CA GLU A 335 -18.31 -16.06 0.61
C GLU A 335 -19.03 -17.23 1.31
N ALA A 336 -18.32 -18.36 1.45
CA ALA A 336 -18.86 -19.55 2.13
C ALA A 336 -19.17 -19.33 3.62
N VAL A 337 -18.52 -18.35 4.26
CA VAL A 337 -18.65 -18.06 5.72
C VAL A 337 -19.23 -16.68 6.01
N LEU A 338 -19.44 -15.84 4.98
CA LEU A 338 -20.03 -14.51 5.15
C LEU A 338 -21.52 -14.58 5.53
N PRO A 339 -22.01 -13.67 6.38
CA PRO A 339 -23.43 -13.53 6.62
C PRO A 339 -24.16 -13.11 5.34
N ARG A 340 -25.42 -13.52 5.18
CA ARG A 340 -26.26 -13.06 4.07
C ARG A 340 -26.53 -11.57 4.21
N SER A 341 -25.97 -10.77 3.30
CA SER A 341 -26.13 -9.32 3.28
C SER A 341 -26.16 -8.82 1.82
N PRO A 342 -27.03 -7.85 1.50
CA PRO A 342 -27.02 -7.22 0.18
C PRO A 342 -25.71 -6.46 -0.11
N ARG A 343 -24.91 -6.17 0.91
CA ARG A 343 -23.59 -5.51 0.79
C ARG A 343 -22.47 -6.44 0.35
N VAL A 344 -22.64 -7.77 0.45
CA VAL A 344 -21.61 -8.75 0.06
C VAL A 344 -21.19 -8.55 -1.40
N GLN A 345 -22.15 -8.39 -2.30
CA GLN A 345 -21.85 -8.13 -3.71
C GLN A 345 -21.09 -6.80 -3.90
N ARG A 346 -21.43 -5.78 -3.13
CA ARG A 346 -20.73 -4.49 -3.19
C ARG A 346 -19.28 -4.61 -2.72
N LEU A 347 -19.00 -5.34 -1.64
CA LEU A 347 -17.65 -5.62 -1.17
C LEU A 347 -16.82 -6.32 -2.25
N ARG A 348 -17.42 -7.35 -2.89
CA ARG A 348 -16.80 -8.04 -4.01
C ARG A 348 -16.45 -7.08 -5.15
N ASP A 349 -17.44 -6.33 -5.63
CA ASP A 349 -17.26 -5.39 -6.75
C ASP A 349 -16.20 -4.33 -6.44
N MET A 350 -16.12 -3.87 -5.20
CA MET A 350 -15.08 -2.93 -4.77
C MET A 350 -13.69 -3.55 -4.82
N ALA A 351 -13.53 -4.81 -4.38
CA ALA A 351 -12.26 -5.51 -4.43
C ALA A 351 -11.80 -5.72 -5.89
N TRP A 352 -12.71 -6.19 -6.77
CA TRP A 352 -12.39 -6.36 -8.20
C TRP A 352 -12.05 -5.05 -8.89
N ARG A 353 -12.82 -3.99 -8.66
CA ARG A 353 -12.47 -2.64 -9.17
C ARG A 353 -11.14 -2.13 -8.63
N THR A 354 -10.75 -2.52 -7.43
CA THR A 354 -9.46 -2.15 -6.85
C THR A 354 -8.32 -2.73 -7.65
N VAL A 355 -8.40 -4.00 -8.00
CA VAL A 355 -7.35 -4.72 -8.71
C VAL A 355 -7.34 -4.40 -10.21
N HIS A 356 -8.52 -4.39 -10.88
CA HIS A 356 -8.62 -4.25 -12.33
C HIS A 356 -8.98 -2.84 -12.81
N GLY A 357 -9.40 -1.94 -11.94
CA GLY A 357 -9.80 -0.57 -12.32
C GLY A 357 -8.62 0.35 -12.68
N ARG A 358 -7.47 -0.19 -12.99
CA ARG A 358 -6.36 0.48 -13.66
C ARG A 358 -6.57 0.30 -15.17
N THR A 359 -7.43 1.11 -15.75
CA THR A 359 -7.62 1.08 -17.20
C THR A 359 -6.31 1.51 -17.83
N VAL A 360 -5.72 0.58 -18.55
CA VAL A 360 -4.68 0.85 -19.54
C VAL A 360 -5.31 1.84 -20.52
N ALA A 361 -4.68 2.99 -20.69
CA ALA A 361 -5.11 4.01 -21.66
C ALA A 361 -4.85 3.50 -23.07
#